data_8f7434222c90c85a3dab3e78a85a9174
#
_entry.id   8f7434222c90c85a3dab3e78a85a9174
#
_cell.length_a   1.000
_cell.length_b   1.000
_cell.length_c   1.000
_cell.angle_alpha   90.00
_cell.angle_beta   90.00
_cell.angle_gamma   90.00
#
_symmetry.space_group_name_H-M   'P 1'
#
loop_
_entity.id
_entity.type
_entity.pdbx_description
1 polymer ?
#
loop_
_entity_poly.entity_id
_entity_poly.type
_entity_poly.pdbx_seq_one_letter_code
_entity_poly.pdbx_strand_id
1 'polypeptide(L)'
;MTANAHRTALFAIAPLAMALFFVGGPACGQNQPKPAHDKTFWRAIAAHRYQVPANETPFALAQELSSYLGSPDPELRDDLSYSILAVWIIRQQRFSPEELVQLNEEWTANLRDGIGQSGTDSIFKRSFSALCLSSLAERELKAPFLGLLRYRKLLDATLEYLRDEKDVRGFDATKGWIHSTAHAADLLAALASSPWFTKPDQAAVLNAITQRLAMANEVFTYGEQDRLANVVAVTASRTDFDLNRFQSWLAEMDAADQEVWKDSPPKLPALQRFQNDSYMLRAVISQLLQRPSTPALLEVQKSVLKALKRR
;
A
#
# COMPACT_ATOMS: atom_id res chain seq x y z
N MET A 1 -0.78 17.80 86.08
CA MET A 1 -0.59 19.23 85.85
C MET A 1 -0.87 19.56 84.43
N THR A 2 -1.96 20.12 84.23
CA THR A 2 -2.50 21.09 83.26
C THR A 2 -2.39 20.79 81.80
N ALA A 3 -3.58 20.54 81.29
CA ALA A 3 -4.00 20.51 79.89
C ALA A 3 -3.74 21.84 79.18
N ASN A 4 -3.54 21.75 77.87
CA ASN A 4 -4.10 22.78 77.03
C ASN A 4 -4.51 22.20 75.68
N ALA A 5 -5.79 22.36 75.42
CA ALA A 5 -6.48 21.93 74.18
C ALA A 5 -6.33 23.04 73.13
N HIS A 6 -5.89 22.71 71.96
CA HIS A 6 -6.12 23.57 70.79
C HIS A 6 -7.06 22.89 69.83
N ARG A 7 -8.26 23.46 69.72
CA ARG A 7 -9.26 23.18 68.70
C ARG A 7 -8.74 23.64 67.33
N THR A 8 -8.62 22.75 66.40
CA THR A 8 -8.44 23.07 64.99
C THR A 8 -9.74 22.84 64.26
N ALA A 9 -10.29 23.89 63.70
CA ALA A 9 -11.51 23.88 62.90
C ALA A 9 -11.24 23.18 61.56
N LEU A 10 -12.01 22.13 61.24
CA LEU A 10 -12.10 21.50 59.95
C LEU A 10 -12.98 22.35 59.02
N PHE A 11 -12.38 22.99 58.03
CA PHE A 11 -13.11 23.50 56.87
C PHE A 11 -13.37 22.37 55.88
N ALA A 12 -14.63 22.00 55.77
CA ALA A 12 -15.09 21.06 54.72
C ALA A 12 -15.12 21.79 53.37
N ILE A 13 -14.22 21.41 52.44
CA ILE A 13 -14.29 21.83 51.07
C ILE A 13 -15.12 20.81 50.32
N ALA A 14 -16.30 21.22 49.87
CA ALA A 14 -17.15 20.44 48.99
C ALA A 14 -16.51 20.40 47.56
N PRO A 15 -16.44 19.23 46.90
CA PRO A 15 -16.00 19.20 45.51
C PRO A 15 -17.12 19.70 44.58
N LEU A 16 -16.85 20.80 43.88
CA LEU A 16 -17.68 21.30 42.80
C LEU A 16 -17.54 20.33 41.61
N ALA A 17 -18.52 19.48 41.38
CA ALA A 17 -18.60 18.61 40.22
C ALA A 17 -18.88 19.47 38.98
N MET A 18 -17.87 19.73 38.20
CA MET A 18 -17.97 20.39 36.91
C MET A 18 -18.45 19.37 35.87
N ALA A 19 -19.76 19.37 35.59
CA ALA A 19 -20.35 18.58 34.54
C ALA A 19 -19.86 19.14 33.17
N LEU A 20 -18.91 18.45 32.54
CA LEU A 20 -18.55 18.67 31.16
C LEU A 20 -19.68 18.14 30.27
N PHE A 21 -20.53 19.04 29.79
CA PHE A 21 -21.43 18.77 28.69
C PHE A 21 -20.59 18.57 27.42
N PHE A 22 -20.37 17.33 27.04
CA PHE A 22 -19.95 17.01 25.67
C PHE A 22 -21.14 17.33 24.74
N VAL A 23 -21.09 18.50 24.12
CA VAL A 23 -21.94 18.79 22.97
C VAL A 23 -21.36 17.96 21.82
N GLY A 24 -21.96 16.80 21.59
CA GLY A 24 -21.72 16.02 20.39
C GLY A 24 -22.13 16.87 19.18
N GLY A 25 -21.16 17.47 18.52
CA GLY A 25 -21.39 18.06 17.21
C GLY A 25 -21.91 16.98 16.24
N PRO A 26 -22.82 17.30 15.30
CA PRO A 26 -23.27 16.32 14.35
C PRO A 26 -22.05 15.80 13.58
N ALA A 27 -21.88 14.48 13.56
CA ALA A 27 -20.96 13.82 12.65
C ALA A 27 -21.31 14.33 11.25
N CYS A 28 -20.41 15.08 10.66
CA CYS A 28 -20.49 15.52 9.27
C CYS A 28 -20.41 14.27 8.42
N GLY A 29 -21.53 13.58 8.26
CA GLY A 29 -21.69 12.55 7.25
C GLY A 29 -21.46 13.28 5.91
N GLN A 30 -20.28 13.05 5.32
CA GLN A 30 -20.03 13.47 3.96
C GLN A 30 -21.13 12.82 3.12
N ASN A 31 -22.07 13.63 2.65
CA ASN A 31 -23.04 13.25 1.62
C ASN A 31 -22.23 12.94 0.36
N GLN A 32 -21.76 11.70 0.25
CA GLN A 32 -21.27 11.20 -1.03
C GLN A 32 -22.48 11.24 -1.99
N PRO A 33 -22.36 11.84 -3.16
CA PRO A 33 -23.44 11.84 -4.12
C PRO A 33 -23.86 10.39 -4.36
N LYS A 34 -25.18 10.14 -4.31
CA LYS A 34 -25.73 8.80 -4.60
C LYS A 34 -25.26 8.41 -5.99
N PRO A 35 -24.68 7.21 -6.16
CA PRO A 35 -24.23 6.74 -7.47
C PRO A 35 -25.35 6.87 -8.51
N ALA A 36 -25.01 7.40 -9.67
CA ALA A 36 -25.98 7.59 -10.74
C ALA A 36 -26.36 6.25 -11.41
N HIS A 37 -25.43 5.26 -11.40
CA HIS A 37 -25.58 4.01 -12.08
C HIS A 37 -25.52 2.80 -11.14
N ASP A 38 -26.27 1.76 -11.46
CA ASP A 38 -26.28 0.50 -10.74
C ASP A 38 -25.26 -0.50 -11.32
N LYS A 39 -25.10 -1.65 -10.69
CA LYS A 39 -24.21 -2.71 -11.17
C LYS A 39 -24.57 -3.21 -12.58
N THR A 40 -25.83 -3.17 -12.98
CA THR A 40 -26.25 -3.64 -14.30
C THR A 40 -25.64 -2.77 -15.39
N PHE A 41 -25.60 -1.46 -15.18
CA PHE A 41 -24.92 -0.51 -16.06
C PHE A 41 -23.42 -0.84 -16.22
N TRP A 42 -22.72 -1.05 -15.10
CA TRP A 42 -21.29 -1.34 -15.11
C TRP A 42 -20.96 -2.70 -15.72
N ARG A 43 -21.76 -3.72 -15.44
CA ARG A 43 -21.68 -5.04 -16.11
C ARG A 43 -21.85 -4.92 -17.62
N ALA A 44 -22.77 -4.08 -18.07
CA ALA A 44 -22.96 -3.83 -19.50
C ALA A 44 -21.72 -3.21 -20.15
N ILE A 45 -21.07 -2.23 -19.50
CA ILE A 45 -19.80 -1.65 -19.98
C ILE A 45 -18.73 -2.75 -20.11
N ALA A 46 -18.54 -3.56 -19.05
CA ALA A 46 -17.55 -4.64 -19.05
C ALA A 46 -17.83 -5.67 -20.18
N ALA A 47 -19.09 -6.10 -20.34
CA ALA A 47 -19.52 -7.04 -21.38
C ALA A 47 -19.36 -6.48 -22.81
N HIS A 48 -19.50 -5.18 -23.00
CA HIS A 48 -19.34 -4.51 -24.29
C HIS A 48 -17.91 -3.99 -24.53
N ARG A 49 -16.90 -4.75 -24.12
CA ARG A 49 -15.47 -4.43 -24.33
C ARG A 49 -15.07 -3.08 -23.76
N TYR A 50 -15.65 -2.71 -22.62
CA TYR A 50 -15.36 -1.46 -21.90
C TYR A 50 -15.65 -0.19 -22.71
N GLN A 51 -16.63 -0.23 -23.62
CA GLN A 51 -17.02 0.95 -24.39
C GLN A 51 -17.79 1.92 -23.50
N VAL A 52 -17.46 3.20 -23.65
CA VAL A 52 -18.17 4.28 -22.98
C VAL A 52 -19.50 4.51 -23.71
N PRO A 53 -20.66 4.53 -23.02
CA PRO A 53 -21.95 4.83 -23.64
C PRO A 53 -21.97 6.23 -24.30
N ALA A 54 -22.72 6.38 -25.38
CA ALA A 54 -22.70 7.60 -26.21
C ALA A 54 -23.10 8.89 -25.46
N ASN A 55 -23.90 8.77 -24.40
CA ASN A 55 -24.38 9.91 -23.62
C ASN A 55 -23.51 10.21 -22.37
N GLU A 56 -22.39 9.49 -22.20
CA GLU A 56 -21.53 9.57 -21.04
C GLU A 56 -20.12 10.05 -21.42
N THR A 57 -19.44 10.67 -20.47
CA THR A 57 -18.03 10.99 -20.62
C THR A 57 -17.17 10.01 -19.81
N PRO A 58 -16.01 9.56 -20.34
CA PRO A 58 -15.12 8.65 -19.61
C PRO A 58 -14.77 9.17 -18.22
N PHE A 59 -14.52 10.47 -18.11
CA PHE A 59 -14.06 11.07 -16.85
C PHE A 59 -15.17 11.13 -15.79
N ALA A 60 -16.42 11.51 -16.16
CA ALA A 60 -17.54 11.48 -15.21
C ALA A 60 -17.79 10.07 -14.69
N LEU A 61 -17.74 9.07 -15.56
CA LEU A 61 -17.86 7.67 -15.18
C LEU A 61 -16.68 7.20 -14.32
N ALA A 62 -15.46 7.67 -14.59
CA ALA A 62 -14.30 7.35 -13.76
C ALA A 62 -14.41 7.92 -12.34
N GLN A 63 -14.94 9.13 -12.19
CA GLN A 63 -15.22 9.71 -10.87
C GLN A 63 -16.26 8.89 -10.09
N GLU A 64 -17.30 8.41 -10.76
CA GLU A 64 -18.27 7.51 -10.12
C GLU A 64 -17.63 6.17 -9.72
N LEU A 65 -16.85 5.54 -10.61
CA LEU A 65 -16.11 4.30 -10.32
C LEU A 65 -15.13 4.48 -9.16
N SER A 66 -14.47 5.66 -9.05
CA SER A 66 -13.59 6.00 -7.93
C SER A 66 -14.30 5.88 -6.57
N SER A 67 -15.60 6.22 -6.51
CA SER A 67 -16.38 6.09 -5.28
C SER A 67 -16.58 4.64 -4.83
N TYR A 68 -16.53 3.70 -5.75
CA TYR A 68 -16.69 2.27 -5.46
C TYR A 68 -15.39 1.55 -5.09
N LEU A 69 -14.21 2.17 -5.22
CA LEU A 69 -12.94 1.57 -4.81
C LEU A 69 -12.90 1.20 -3.32
N GLY A 70 -13.75 1.82 -2.50
CA GLY A 70 -13.94 1.49 -1.09
C GLY A 70 -15.09 0.52 -0.80
N SER A 71 -15.77 -0.01 -1.81
CA SER A 71 -16.93 -0.87 -1.62
C SER A 71 -16.54 -2.22 -0.98
N PRO A 72 -17.30 -2.72 0.02
CA PRO A 72 -17.12 -4.07 0.53
C PRO A 72 -17.57 -5.16 -0.46
N ASP A 73 -18.34 -4.79 -1.48
CA ASP A 73 -18.77 -5.69 -2.55
C ASP A 73 -17.61 -5.93 -3.53
N PRO A 74 -17.04 -7.15 -3.61
CA PRO A 74 -15.86 -7.43 -4.43
C PRO A 74 -16.12 -7.25 -5.91
N GLU A 75 -17.30 -7.59 -6.40
CA GLU A 75 -17.64 -7.41 -7.82
C GLU A 75 -17.63 -5.91 -8.19
N LEU A 76 -18.26 -5.08 -7.36
CA LEU A 76 -18.33 -3.64 -7.64
C LEU A 76 -16.96 -2.96 -7.54
N ARG A 77 -16.16 -3.35 -6.55
CA ARG A 77 -14.84 -2.78 -6.29
C ARG A 77 -13.80 -3.22 -7.31
N ASP A 78 -13.67 -4.55 -7.51
CA ASP A 78 -12.56 -5.17 -8.25
C ASP A 78 -12.94 -5.46 -9.69
N ASP A 79 -13.95 -6.32 -9.91
CA ASP A 79 -14.31 -6.78 -11.25
C ASP A 79 -14.84 -5.64 -12.14
N LEU A 80 -15.55 -4.68 -11.57
CA LEU A 80 -16.13 -3.56 -12.31
C LEU A 80 -15.26 -2.30 -12.19
N SER A 81 -15.11 -1.72 -10.99
CA SER A 81 -14.47 -0.41 -10.87
C SER A 81 -13.01 -0.44 -11.28
N TYR A 82 -12.19 -1.24 -10.63
CA TYR A 82 -10.77 -1.31 -10.99
C TYR A 82 -10.58 -1.79 -12.43
N SER A 83 -11.25 -2.85 -12.85
CA SER A 83 -11.03 -3.41 -14.19
C SER A 83 -11.41 -2.46 -15.31
N ILE A 84 -12.52 -1.72 -15.17
CA ILE A 84 -12.94 -0.72 -16.17
C ILE A 84 -11.93 0.44 -16.19
N LEU A 85 -11.55 0.98 -15.02
CA LEU A 85 -10.58 2.07 -14.91
C LEU A 85 -9.23 1.68 -15.52
N ALA A 86 -8.69 0.50 -15.18
CA ALA A 86 -7.43 0.02 -15.72
C ALA A 86 -7.45 -0.12 -17.26
N VAL A 87 -8.53 -0.63 -17.83
CA VAL A 87 -8.69 -0.72 -19.28
C VAL A 87 -8.75 0.65 -19.93
N TRP A 88 -9.50 1.59 -19.35
CA TRP A 88 -9.61 2.94 -19.88
C TRP A 88 -8.30 3.74 -19.77
N ILE A 89 -7.53 3.54 -18.71
CA ILE A 89 -6.25 4.21 -18.50
C ILE A 89 -5.17 3.61 -19.42
N ILE A 90 -4.97 2.29 -19.38
CA ILE A 90 -3.79 1.64 -19.99
C ILE A 90 -4.02 1.29 -21.45
N ARG A 91 -5.17 0.66 -21.76
CA ARG A 91 -5.41 0.08 -23.09
C ARG A 91 -6.11 1.06 -24.02
N GLN A 92 -7.17 1.71 -23.57
CA GLN A 92 -7.98 2.58 -24.40
C GLN A 92 -7.56 4.04 -24.35
N GLN A 93 -6.80 4.45 -23.33
CA GLN A 93 -6.26 5.81 -23.15
C GLN A 93 -7.33 6.91 -23.27
N ARG A 94 -8.43 6.74 -22.52
CA ARG A 94 -9.65 7.55 -22.62
C ARG A 94 -9.54 8.94 -21.99
N PHE A 95 -8.49 9.22 -21.25
CA PHE A 95 -8.36 10.41 -20.42
C PHE A 95 -7.33 11.38 -20.97
N SER A 96 -7.61 12.68 -20.86
CA SER A 96 -6.64 13.74 -21.10
C SER A 96 -5.56 13.75 -20.00
N PRO A 97 -4.39 14.39 -20.24
CA PRO A 97 -3.36 14.56 -19.20
C PRO A 97 -3.91 15.23 -17.92
N GLU A 98 -4.78 16.22 -18.04
CA GLU A 98 -5.39 16.94 -16.94
C GLU A 98 -6.31 16.04 -16.10
N GLU A 99 -7.13 15.21 -16.76
CA GLU A 99 -8.00 14.23 -16.10
C GLU A 99 -7.19 13.16 -15.37
N LEU A 100 -6.09 12.67 -15.98
CA LEU A 100 -5.19 11.71 -15.32
C LEU A 100 -4.53 12.34 -14.08
N VAL A 101 -4.17 13.62 -14.12
CA VAL A 101 -3.64 14.35 -12.96
C VAL A 101 -4.69 14.43 -11.85
N GLN A 102 -5.94 14.74 -12.16
CA GLN A 102 -7.02 14.79 -11.17
C GLN A 102 -7.24 13.45 -10.49
N LEU A 103 -7.30 12.34 -11.26
CA LEU A 103 -7.39 10.98 -10.71
C LEU A 103 -6.18 10.64 -9.84
N ASN A 104 -4.97 11.02 -10.26
CA ASN A 104 -3.77 10.82 -9.45
C ASN A 104 -3.83 11.56 -8.11
N GLU A 105 -4.28 12.82 -8.10
CA GLU A 105 -4.39 13.61 -6.89
C GLU A 105 -5.43 13.04 -5.92
N GLU A 106 -6.60 12.65 -6.43
CA GLU A 106 -7.67 12.02 -5.66
C GLU A 106 -7.20 10.70 -5.03
N TRP A 107 -6.69 9.78 -5.84
CA TRP A 107 -6.31 8.46 -5.35
C TRP A 107 -5.05 8.50 -4.46
N THR A 108 -4.14 9.45 -4.66
CA THR A 108 -3.02 9.69 -3.73
C THR A 108 -3.52 10.17 -2.37
N ALA A 109 -4.52 11.03 -2.33
CA ALA A 109 -5.14 11.46 -1.07
C ALA A 109 -5.85 10.30 -0.36
N ASN A 110 -6.48 9.38 -1.11
CA ASN A 110 -7.16 8.20 -0.57
C ASN A 110 -6.21 7.27 0.19
N LEU A 111 -4.91 7.24 -0.12
CA LEU A 111 -3.93 6.39 0.61
C LEU A 111 -3.85 6.71 2.11
N ARG A 112 -4.29 7.89 2.52
CA ARG A 112 -4.31 8.32 3.93
C ARG A 112 -5.68 8.23 4.60
N ASP A 113 -6.74 7.92 3.85
CA ASP A 113 -8.10 7.87 4.38
C ASP A 113 -8.26 6.67 5.33
N GLY A 114 -8.38 6.95 6.64
CA GLY A 114 -8.45 5.91 7.69
C GLY A 114 -7.15 5.13 7.88
N ILE A 115 -5.98 5.67 7.48
CA ILE A 115 -4.67 5.02 7.66
C ILE A 115 -4.44 4.65 9.14
N GLY A 116 -3.82 3.50 9.39
CA GLY A 116 -3.58 2.98 10.74
C GLY A 116 -4.76 2.20 11.34
N GLN A 117 -5.94 2.21 10.72
CA GLN A 117 -7.03 1.31 11.08
C GLN A 117 -6.75 -0.11 10.58
N SER A 118 -7.18 -1.13 11.34
CA SER A 118 -7.06 -2.52 10.94
C SER A 118 -8.38 -3.26 11.20
N GLY A 119 -8.68 -4.26 10.36
CA GLY A 119 -9.90 -5.06 10.48
C GLY A 119 -11.18 -4.36 10.01
N THR A 120 -11.10 -3.17 9.43
CA THR A 120 -12.24 -2.40 8.93
C THR A 120 -12.32 -2.40 7.40
N ASP A 121 -13.45 -1.97 6.84
CA ASP A 121 -13.63 -1.87 5.39
C ASP A 121 -12.97 -0.61 4.79
N SER A 122 -12.49 0.32 5.62
CA SER A 122 -11.74 1.49 5.16
C SER A 122 -10.48 1.13 4.37
N ILE A 123 -9.94 -0.09 4.58
CA ILE A 123 -8.79 -0.63 3.86
C ILE A 123 -9.02 -0.69 2.35
N PHE A 124 -10.25 -1.00 1.90
CA PHE A 124 -10.52 -1.19 0.47
C PHE A 124 -10.24 0.07 -0.34
N LYS A 125 -10.67 1.22 0.14
CA LYS A 125 -10.45 2.50 -0.56
C LYS A 125 -8.95 2.78 -0.73
N ARG A 126 -8.15 2.58 0.31
CA ARG A 126 -6.69 2.77 0.25
C ARG A 126 -6.02 1.78 -0.70
N SER A 127 -6.35 0.49 -0.53
CA SER A 127 -5.75 -0.60 -1.29
C SER A 127 -6.05 -0.49 -2.78
N PHE A 128 -7.32 -0.29 -3.15
CA PHE A 128 -7.71 -0.20 -4.56
C PHE A 128 -7.35 1.14 -5.20
N SER A 129 -7.22 2.22 -4.42
CA SER A 129 -6.60 3.45 -4.92
C SER A 129 -5.11 3.23 -5.25
N ALA A 130 -4.36 2.48 -4.43
CA ALA A 130 -2.97 2.11 -4.75
C ALA A 130 -2.89 1.30 -6.04
N LEU A 131 -3.81 0.35 -6.26
CA LEU A 131 -3.87 -0.44 -7.48
C LEU A 131 -4.22 0.40 -8.71
N CYS A 132 -5.15 1.34 -8.60
CA CYS A 132 -5.46 2.30 -9.68
C CYS A 132 -4.28 3.23 -9.97
N LEU A 133 -3.57 3.70 -8.94
CA LEU A 133 -2.35 4.49 -9.08
C LEU A 133 -1.24 3.73 -9.79
N SER A 134 -1.13 2.39 -9.62
CA SER A 134 -0.18 1.59 -10.40
C SER A 134 -0.49 1.65 -11.90
N SER A 135 -1.77 1.62 -12.27
CA SER A 135 -2.22 1.79 -13.66
C SER A 135 -1.88 3.19 -14.22
N LEU A 136 -2.00 4.24 -13.40
CA LEU A 136 -1.55 5.59 -13.78
C LEU A 136 -0.04 5.68 -13.93
N ALA A 137 0.73 5.05 -13.04
CA ALA A 137 2.19 5.01 -13.13
C ALA A 137 2.66 4.25 -14.36
N GLU A 138 2.02 3.14 -14.74
CA GLU A 138 2.27 2.44 -16.00
C GLU A 138 1.92 3.30 -17.24
N ARG A 139 0.85 4.08 -17.16
CA ARG A 139 0.45 5.01 -18.22
C ARG A 139 1.47 6.14 -18.38
N GLU A 140 1.98 6.67 -17.24
CA GLU A 140 3.03 7.68 -17.21
C GLU A 140 4.30 7.23 -17.95
N LEU A 141 4.71 5.96 -17.80
CA LEU A 141 5.88 5.41 -18.50
C LEU A 141 5.73 5.40 -20.02
N LYS A 142 4.50 5.31 -20.54
CA LYS A 142 4.21 5.27 -21.98
C LYS A 142 3.99 6.65 -22.59
N ALA A 143 3.33 7.54 -21.86
CA ALA A 143 3.08 8.92 -22.26
C ALA A 143 3.01 9.80 -21.00
N PRO A 144 4.09 10.54 -20.72
CA PRO A 144 4.23 11.34 -19.51
C PRO A 144 3.15 12.41 -19.36
N PHE A 145 2.62 12.55 -18.13
CA PHE A 145 1.60 13.56 -17.75
C PHE A 145 1.78 14.10 -16.33
N LEU A 146 2.47 13.39 -15.43
CA LEU A 146 2.60 13.77 -14.02
C LEU A 146 3.57 14.92 -13.79
N GLY A 147 4.73 14.89 -14.46
CA GLY A 147 5.86 15.75 -14.14
C GLY A 147 6.56 15.33 -12.83
N LEU A 148 7.80 15.79 -12.66
CA LEU A 148 8.68 15.38 -11.57
C LEU A 148 8.07 15.63 -10.18
N LEU A 149 7.45 16.78 -9.97
CA LEU A 149 6.91 17.15 -8.65
C LEU A 149 5.80 16.20 -8.17
N ARG A 150 4.83 15.88 -9.07
CA ARG A 150 3.75 14.94 -8.75
C ARG A 150 4.26 13.52 -8.60
N TYR A 151 5.22 13.12 -9.44
CA TYR A 151 5.88 11.82 -9.29
C TYR A 151 6.53 11.68 -7.91
N ARG A 152 7.28 12.68 -7.43
CA ARG A 152 7.90 12.66 -6.09
C ARG A 152 6.85 12.56 -5.00
N LYS A 153 5.81 13.38 -5.07
CA LYS A 153 4.68 13.34 -4.12
C LYS A 153 4.01 11.95 -4.08
N LEU A 154 3.82 11.33 -5.24
CA LEU A 154 3.23 9.99 -5.33
C LEU A 154 4.15 8.92 -4.73
N LEU A 155 5.45 8.97 -5.03
CA LEU A 155 6.44 8.03 -4.47
C LEU A 155 6.49 8.15 -2.93
N ASP A 156 6.59 9.36 -2.40
CA ASP A 156 6.62 9.61 -0.96
C ASP A 156 5.33 9.11 -0.29
N ALA A 157 4.16 9.43 -0.86
CA ALA A 157 2.88 8.96 -0.34
C ALA A 157 2.76 7.42 -0.36
N THR A 158 3.33 6.77 -1.38
CA THR A 158 3.32 5.30 -1.48
C THR A 158 4.23 4.66 -0.43
N LEU A 159 5.40 5.22 -0.19
CA LEU A 159 6.33 4.75 0.86
C LEU A 159 5.72 4.95 2.26
N GLU A 160 5.07 6.11 2.49
CA GLU A 160 4.34 6.36 3.74
C GLU A 160 3.17 5.39 3.90
N TYR A 161 2.38 5.13 2.85
CA TYR A 161 1.29 4.17 2.88
C TYR A 161 1.79 2.77 3.25
N LEU A 162 2.85 2.27 2.59
CA LEU A 162 3.41 0.94 2.90
C LEU A 162 3.90 0.83 4.34
N ARG A 163 4.46 1.93 4.90
CA ARG A 163 4.94 2.00 6.30
C ARG A 163 3.79 2.07 7.30
N ASP A 164 2.76 2.89 7.02
CA ASP A 164 1.76 3.29 8.03
C ASP A 164 0.49 2.42 7.99
N GLU A 165 0.27 1.64 6.91
CA GLU A 165 -0.84 0.70 6.81
C GLU A 165 -0.68 -0.45 7.81
N LYS A 166 -1.63 -0.57 8.73
CA LYS A 166 -1.63 -1.62 9.78
C LYS A 166 -2.39 -2.88 9.38
N ASP A 167 -3.25 -2.77 8.38
CA ASP A 167 -4.03 -3.91 7.91
C ASP A 167 -3.23 -4.72 6.89
N VAL A 168 -2.86 -5.93 7.26
CA VAL A 168 -2.03 -6.84 6.45
C VAL A 168 -2.83 -7.94 5.77
N ARG A 169 -4.17 -7.95 5.95
CA ARG A 169 -5.03 -8.97 5.34
C ARG A 169 -4.87 -9.00 3.82
N GLY A 170 -4.70 -10.21 3.27
CA GLY A 170 -4.62 -10.42 1.82
C GLY A 170 -5.99 -10.69 1.19
N PHE A 171 -6.80 -11.58 1.79
CA PHE A 171 -8.06 -12.05 1.24
C PHE A 171 -9.12 -12.26 2.34
N ASP A 172 -10.38 -12.01 2.01
CA ASP A 172 -11.55 -12.30 2.83
C ASP A 172 -12.53 -13.17 2.01
N ALA A 173 -13.04 -14.25 2.60
CA ALA A 173 -13.90 -15.21 1.89
C ALA A 173 -15.22 -14.60 1.37
N THR A 174 -15.70 -13.50 1.97
CA THR A 174 -16.95 -12.83 1.60
C THR A 174 -16.72 -11.53 0.81
N LYS A 175 -15.62 -10.84 1.11
CA LYS A 175 -15.31 -9.52 0.54
C LYS A 175 -14.21 -9.56 -0.53
N GLY A 176 -13.63 -10.73 -0.80
CA GLY A 176 -12.60 -10.90 -1.83
C GLY A 176 -11.24 -10.32 -1.45
N TRP A 177 -10.50 -9.85 -2.46
CA TRP A 177 -9.15 -9.31 -2.28
C TRP A 177 -9.12 -8.02 -1.47
N ILE A 178 -8.21 -7.97 -0.51
CA ILE A 178 -7.89 -6.79 0.30
C ILE A 178 -6.53 -6.22 -0.14
N HIS A 179 -5.49 -7.03 -0.13
CA HIS A 179 -4.20 -6.89 -0.80
C HIS A 179 -3.47 -5.55 -0.62
N SER A 180 -3.60 -4.88 0.54
CA SER A 180 -2.95 -3.58 0.76
C SER A 180 -1.45 -3.59 0.48
N THR A 181 -0.74 -4.63 0.93
CA THR A 181 0.69 -4.81 0.69
C THR A 181 0.99 -5.10 -0.79
N ALA A 182 0.21 -5.96 -1.43
CA ALA A 182 0.41 -6.34 -2.82
C ALA A 182 0.19 -5.16 -3.77
N HIS A 183 -0.90 -4.40 -3.59
CA HIS A 183 -1.22 -3.24 -4.44
C HIS A 183 -0.23 -2.10 -4.24
N ALA A 184 0.26 -1.86 -3.01
CA ALA A 184 1.34 -0.91 -2.77
C ALA A 184 2.64 -1.34 -3.47
N ALA A 185 2.95 -2.65 -3.47
CA ALA A 185 4.11 -3.19 -4.18
C ALA A 185 3.96 -3.04 -5.71
N ASP A 186 2.78 -3.28 -6.28
CA ASP A 186 2.53 -3.06 -7.71
C ASP A 186 2.78 -1.60 -8.11
N LEU A 187 2.28 -0.66 -7.30
CA LEU A 187 2.55 0.77 -7.50
C LEU A 187 4.04 1.11 -7.39
N LEU A 188 4.74 0.59 -6.37
CA LEU A 188 6.19 0.81 -6.22
C LEU A 188 6.98 0.22 -7.40
N ALA A 189 6.60 -0.94 -7.93
CA ALA A 189 7.26 -1.53 -9.09
C ALA A 189 7.12 -0.64 -10.35
N ALA A 190 5.92 -0.09 -10.58
CA ALA A 190 5.70 0.85 -11.66
C ALA A 190 6.52 2.14 -11.48
N LEU A 191 6.53 2.72 -10.26
CA LEU A 191 7.32 3.91 -9.94
C LEU A 191 8.83 3.66 -10.06
N ALA A 192 9.34 2.48 -9.64
CA ALA A 192 10.74 2.12 -9.77
C ALA A 192 11.21 1.99 -11.23
N SER A 193 10.28 1.81 -12.17
CA SER A 193 10.58 1.79 -13.62
C SER A 193 10.76 3.19 -14.21
N SER A 194 10.43 4.25 -13.47
CA SER A 194 10.53 5.63 -13.95
C SER A 194 11.98 6.11 -14.08
N PRO A 195 12.30 6.95 -15.09
CA PRO A 195 13.61 7.61 -15.19
C PRO A 195 13.86 8.59 -14.02
N TRP A 196 12.83 9.02 -13.31
CA TRP A 196 12.95 9.90 -12.15
C TRP A 196 13.28 9.17 -10.84
N PHE A 197 13.26 7.84 -10.84
CA PHE A 197 13.63 7.02 -9.69
C PHE A 197 15.16 7.01 -9.53
N THR A 198 15.64 7.37 -8.33
CA THR A 198 17.06 7.61 -8.05
C THR A 198 17.66 6.56 -7.11
N LYS A 199 18.99 6.55 -6.94
CA LYS A 199 19.65 5.68 -5.96
C LYS A 199 19.17 5.87 -4.51
N PRO A 200 18.93 7.11 -4.00
CA PRO A 200 18.27 7.27 -2.70
C PRO A 200 16.88 6.61 -2.63
N ASP A 201 16.10 6.67 -3.71
CA ASP A 201 14.78 6.01 -3.77
C ASP A 201 14.91 4.48 -3.72
N GLN A 202 15.93 3.90 -4.36
CA GLN A 202 16.21 2.46 -4.27
C GLN A 202 16.45 2.04 -2.82
N ALA A 203 17.24 2.80 -2.06
CA ALA A 203 17.49 2.54 -0.65
C ALA A 203 16.21 2.70 0.19
N ALA A 204 15.39 3.73 -0.07
CA ALA A 204 14.13 3.97 0.63
C ALA A 204 13.14 2.83 0.40
N VAL A 205 13.01 2.34 -0.83
CA VAL A 205 12.13 1.21 -1.18
C VAL A 205 12.59 -0.08 -0.50
N LEU A 206 13.89 -0.42 -0.54
CA LEU A 206 14.41 -1.59 0.15
C LEU A 206 14.14 -1.54 1.66
N ASN A 207 14.33 -0.39 2.28
CA ASN A 207 14.02 -0.18 3.70
C ASN A 207 12.52 -0.33 3.99
N ALA A 208 11.65 0.23 3.14
CA ALA A 208 10.20 0.12 3.28
C ALA A 208 9.72 -1.34 3.18
N ILE A 209 10.30 -2.13 2.27
CA ILE A 209 10.04 -3.57 2.15
C ILE A 209 10.40 -4.28 3.46
N THR A 210 11.61 -4.07 4.00
CA THR A 210 12.02 -4.68 5.27
C THR A 210 11.09 -4.30 6.41
N GLN A 211 10.72 -3.03 6.52
CA GLN A 211 9.77 -2.57 7.54
C GLN A 211 8.41 -3.24 7.39
N ARG A 212 7.90 -3.36 6.16
CA ARG A 212 6.63 -4.04 5.89
C ARG A 212 6.64 -5.50 6.29
N LEU A 213 7.70 -6.25 5.96
CA LEU A 213 7.86 -7.64 6.34
C LEU A 213 7.98 -7.82 7.87
N ALA A 214 8.68 -6.89 8.54
CA ALA A 214 8.85 -6.90 9.99
C ALA A 214 7.57 -6.52 10.77
N MET A 215 6.71 -5.70 10.19
CA MET A 215 5.44 -5.26 10.81
C MET A 215 4.30 -6.26 10.62
N ALA A 216 4.43 -7.20 9.68
CA ALA A 216 3.43 -8.24 9.47
C ALA A 216 3.38 -9.14 10.71
N ASN A 217 2.20 -9.20 11.34
CA ASN A 217 1.92 -10.05 12.49
C ASN A 217 1.47 -11.46 12.09
N GLU A 218 1.65 -11.80 10.81
CA GLU A 218 1.34 -13.09 10.20
C GLU A 218 2.29 -13.37 9.04
N VAL A 219 2.35 -14.61 8.60
CA VAL A 219 3.05 -14.97 7.37
C VAL A 219 2.13 -14.64 6.20
N PHE A 220 2.60 -13.86 5.26
CA PHE A 220 1.88 -13.58 4.03
C PHE A 220 1.64 -14.85 3.22
N THR A 221 0.44 -15.05 2.70
CA THR A 221 0.03 -16.29 2.01
C THR A 221 -0.74 -16.06 0.72
N TYR A 222 -0.95 -14.81 0.33
CA TYR A 222 -1.76 -14.43 -0.82
C TYR A 222 -0.95 -13.73 -1.94
N GLY A 223 0.38 -13.96 -1.98
CA GLY A 223 1.25 -13.45 -3.04
C GLY A 223 1.86 -12.07 -2.76
N GLU A 224 1.77 -11.57 -1.55
CA GLU A 224 2.39 -10.29 -1.13
C GLU A 224 3.90 -10.34 -1.31
N GLN A 225 4.54 -11.48 -0.96
CA GLN A 225 5.98 -11.66 -1.12
C GLN A 225 6.41 -11.60 -2.59
N ASP A 226 5.60 -12.17 -3.49
CA ASP A 226 5.89 -12.15 -4.94
C ASP A 226 5.84 -10.73 -5.49
N ARG A 227 4.86 -9.92 -5.02
CA ARG A 227 4.74 -8.52 -5.43
C ARG A 227 5.89 -7.66 -4.88
N LEU A 228 6.26 -7.82 -3.60
CA LEU A 228 7.43 -7.16 -3.02
C LEU A 228 8.73 -7.61 -3.72
N ALA A 229 8.86 -8.89 -4.05
CA ALA A 229 9.99 -9.41 -4.81
C ALA A 229 10.08 -8.81 -6.22
N ASN A 230 8.95 -8.56 -6.89
CA ASN A 230 8.92 -7.89 -8.17
C ASN A 230 9.47 -6.45 -8.07
N VAL A 231 9.17 -5.71 -6.99
CA VAL A 231 9.77 -4.38 -6.76
C VAL A 231 11.30 -4.48 -6.73
N VAL A 232 11.83 -5.45 -5.97
CA VAL A 232 13.28 -5.69 -5.90
C VAL A 232 13.86 -6.03 -7.27
N ALA A 233 13.21 -6.92 -8.03
CA ALA A 233 13.68 -7.34 -9.33
C ALA A 233 13.61 -6.22 -10.39
N VAL A 234 12.57 -5.38 -10.36
CA VAL A 234 12.47 -4.18 -11.21
C VAL A 234 13.59 -3.20 -10.87
N THR A 235 13.80 -2.92 -9.58
CA THR A 235 14.87 -2.02 -9.12
C THR A 235 16.26 -2.55 -9.53
N ALA A 236 16.50 -3.85 -9.35
CA ALA A 236 17.76 -4.50 -9.73
C ALA A 236 18.03 -4.50 -11.27
N SER A 237 16.98 -4.39 -12.07
CA SER A 237 17.08 -4.35 -13.54
C SER A 237 17.50 -2.98 -14.09
N ARG A 238 17.61 -1.97 -13.24
CA ARG A 238 18.00 -0.61 -13.64
C ARG A 238 19.48 -0.52 -13.95
N THR A 239 19.85 0.32 -14.91
CA THR A 239 21.26 0.57 -15.28
C THR A 239 22.04 1.30 -14.19
N ASP A 240 21.34 2.05 -13.32
CA ASP A 240 21.90 2.80 -12.19
C ASP A 240 21.74 2.06 -10.84
N PHE A 241 21.49 0.75 -10.86
CA PHE A 241 21.27 -0.05 -9.66
C PHE A 241 22.46 0.02 -8.70
N ASP A 242 22.16 0.27 -7.41
CA ASP A 242 23.16 0.31 -6.35
C ASP A 242 23.36 -1.08 -5.72
N LEU A 243 24.21 -1.88 -6.37
CA LEU A 243 24.52 -3.24 -5.88
C LEU A 243 25.11 -3.24 -4.48
N ASN A 244 25.94 -2.24 -4.12
CA ASN A 244 26.57 -2.18 -2.81
C ASN A 244 25.50 -1.94 -1.72
N ARG A 245 24.58 -1.00 -1.95
CA ARG A 245 23.47 -0.79 -1.01
C ARG A 245 22.57 -2.02 -0.89
N PHE A 246 22.30 -2.70 -2.00
CA PHE A 246 21.52 -3.94 -2.00
C PHE A 246 22.20 -5.04 -1.19
N GLN A 247 23.51 -5.22 -1.33
CA GLN A 247 24.26 -6.22 -0.56
C GLN A 247 24.29 -5.88 0.94
N SER A 248 24.41 -4.59 1.29
CA SER A 248 24.29 -4.13 2.68
C SER A 248 22.91 -4.42 3.25
N TRP A 249 21.84 -4.16 2.47
CA TRP A 249 20.46 -4.47 2.86
C TRP A 249 20.25 -5.98 3.12
N LEU A 250 20.80 -6.86 2.29
CA LEU A 250 20.75 -8.31 2.54
C LEU A 250 21.50 -8.70 3.83
N ALA A 251 22.61 -8.04 4.12
CA ALA A 251 23.37 -8.28 5.35
C ALA A 251 22.62 -7.78 6.60
N GLU A 252 21.93 -6.65 6.50
CA GLU A 252 21.05 -6.12 7.56
C GLU A 252 19.88 -7.08 7.85
N MET A 253 19.25 -7.65 6.82
CA MET A 253 18.20 -8.66 6.98
C MET A 253 18.75 -9.93 7.62
N ASP A 254 19.91 -10.43 7.16
CA ASP A 254 20.56 -11.64 7.70
C ASP A 254 20.89 -11.47 9.20
N ALA A 255 21.44 -10.31 9.59
CA ALA A 255 21.73 -10.01 10.99
C ALA A 255 20.46 -10.00 11.86
N ALA A 256 19.37 -9.43 11.36
CA ALA A 256 18.10 -9.43 12.08
C ALA A 256 17.46 -10.82 12.19
N ASP A 257 17.66 -11.68 11.18
CA ASP A 257 17.17 -13.07 11.20
C ASP A 257 17.96 -13.98 12.17
N GLN A 258 19.25 -13.70 12.36
CA GLN A 258 20.04 -14.43 13.38
C GLN A 258 19.51 -14.19 14.80
N GLU A 259 18.89 -13.05 15.07
CA GLU A 259 18.29 -12.76 16.38
C GLU A 259 17.14 -13.71 16.72
N VAL A 260 16.43 -14.24 15.71
CA VAL A 260 15.30 -15.16 15.89
C VAL A 260 15.68 -16.40 16.69
N TRP A 261 16.91 -16.90 16.48
CA TRP A 261 17.40 -18.16 17.05
C TRP A 261 18.08 -18.01 18.41
N LYS A 262 18.13 -16.80 18.97
CA LYS A 262 18.66 -16.56 20.31
C LYS A 262 17.71 -17.01 21.42
N ASP A 263 16.41 -17.01 21.14
CA ASP A 263 15.40 -17.53 22.07
C ASP A 263 15.11 -19.01 21.78
N SER A 264 14.83 -19.79 22.84
CA SER A 264 14.41 -21.19 22.70
C SER A 264 13.17 -21.46 23.58
N PRO A 265 11.98 -21.64 22.98
CA PRO A 265 11.67 -21.59 21.54
C PRO A 265 11.73 -20.15 20.99
N PRO A 266 11.86 -20.00 19.65
CA PRO A 266 11.79 -18.69 19.00
C PRO A 266 10.46 -18.00 19.25
N LYS A 267 10.48 -16.66 19.37
CA LYS A 267 9.25 -15.85 19.49
C LYS A 267 8.48 -15.86 18.18
N LEU A 268 7.16 -16.07 18.24
CA LEU A 268 6.31 -16.18 17.07
C LEU A 268 6.43 -14.98 16.09
N PRO A 269 6.39 -13.70 16.52
CA PRO A 269 6.54 -12.58 15.59
C PRO A 269 7.89 -12.58 14.85
N ALA A 270 8.97 -12.93 15.54
CA ALA A 270 10.29 -13.02 14.93
C ALA A 270 10.36 -14.16 13.90
N LEU A 271 9.74 -15.31 14.20
CA LEU A 271 9.66 -16.44 13.27
C LEU A 271 8.80 -16.11 12.05
N GLN A 272 7.67 -15.40 12.22
CA GLN A 272 6.83 -14.97 11.11
C GLN A 272 7.57 -14.00 10.19
N ARG A 273 8.29 -13.04 10.74
CA ARG A 273 9.18 -12.17 9.97
C ARG A 273 10.21 -12.96 9.18
N PHE A 274 10.95 -13.87 9.83
CA PHE A 274 11.95 -14.73 9.18
C PHE A 274 11.35 -15.51 8.00
N GLN A 275 10.13 -16.03 8.14
CA GLN A 275 9.42 -16.72 7.05
C GLN A 275 9.09 -15.77 5.91
N ASN A 276 8.55 -14.57 6.20
CA ASN A 276 8.25 -13.57 5.20
C ASN A 276 9.49 -13.14 4.42
N ASP A 277 10.59 -12.86 5.11
CA ASP A 277 11.87 -12.50 4.51
C ASP A 277 12.39 -13.64 3.61
N SER A 278 12.34 -14.88 4.09
CA SER A 278 12.79 -16.06 3.35
C SER A 278 11.95 -16.33 2.10
N TYR A 279 10.64 -16.22 2.20
CA TYR A 279 9.74 -16.41 1.05
C TYR A 279 9.91 -15.29 0.02
N MET A 280 10.00 -14.05 0.46
CA MET A 280 10.27 -12.91 -0.43
C MET A 280 11.60 -13.07 -1.17
N LEU A 281 12.69 -13.47 -0.51
CA LEU A 281 13.98 -13.68 -1.17
C LEU A 281 13.94 -14.84 -2.19
N ARG A 282 13.19 -15.93 -1.91
CA ARG A 282 12.96 -17.00 -2.90
C ARG A 282 12.17 -16.49 -4.09
N ALA A 283 11.15 -15.68 -3.85
CA ALA A 283 10.39 -15.02 -4.92
C ALA A 283 11.26 -14.08 -5.75
N VAL A 284 12.22 -13.35 -5.14
CA VAL A 284 13.20 -12.52 -5.89
C VAL A 284 13.98 -13.39 -6.90
N ILE A 285 14.46 -14.57 -6.51
CA ILE A 285 15.12 -15.48 -7.45
C ILE A 285 14.19 -15.86 -8.59
N SER A 286 12.94 -16.23 -8.30
CA SER A 286 11.93 -16.56 -9.32
C SER A 286 11.70 -15.40 -10.30
N GLN A 287 11.58 -14.18 -9.79
CA GLN A 287 11.39 -12.96 -10.59
C GLN A 287 12.62 -12.66 -11.48
N LEU A 288 13.84 -12.85 -10.95
CA LEU A 288 15.08 -12.60 -11.70
C LEU A 288 15.29 -13.62 -12.82
N LEU A 289 14.89 -14.88 -12.62
CA LEU A 289 14.99 -15.94 -13.63
C LEU A 289 14.05 -15.69 -14.84
N GLN A 290 13.01 -14.92 -14.68
CA GLN A 290 12.09 -14.53 -15.76
C GLN A 290 12.58 -13.34 -16.58
N ARG A 291 13.71 -12.72 -16.20
CA ARG A 291 14.28 -11.54 -16.87
C ARG A 291 15.46 -11.92 -17.76
N PRO A 292 15.80 -11.13 -18.80
CA PRO A 292 17.01 -11.32 -19.57
C PRO A 292 18.25 -11.32 -18.67
N SER A 293 19.08 -12.36 -18.80
CA SER A 293 20.30 -12.49 -17.98
C SER A 293 21.31 -11.41 -18.36
N THR A 294 21.71 -10.62 -17.36
CA THR A 294 22.81 -9.65 -17.46
C THR A 294 23.85 -9.91 -16.39
N PRO A 295 25.12 -9.51 -16.57
CA PRO A 295 26.13 -9.66 -15.51
C PRO A 295 25.69 -9.05 -14.18
N ALA A 296 25.04 -7.89 -14.19
CA ALA A 296 24.51 -7.23 -12.99
C ALA A 296 23.45 -8.09 -12.29
N LEU A 297 22.46 -8.63 -13.01
CA LEU A 297 21.43 -9.48 -12.44
C LEU A 297 21.97 -10.81 -11.93
N LEU A 298 23.02 -11.35 -12.55
CA LEU A 298 23.72 -12.56 -12.03
C LEU A 298 24.37 -12.29 -10.67
N GLU A 299 24.97 -11.11 -10.47
CA GLU A 299 25.55 -10.73 -9.16
C GLU A 299 24.45 -10.53 -8.11
N VAL A 300 23.29 -9.98 -8.48
CA VAL A 300 22.13 -9.91 -7.60
C VAL A 300 21.65 -11.31 -7.20
N GLN A 301 21.49 -12.22 -8.17
CA GLN A 301 21.12 -13.62 -7.90
C GLN A 301 22.12 -14.30 -6.95
N LYS A 302 23.42 -14.17 -7.19
CA LYS A 302 24.46 -14.73 -6.32
C LYS A 302 24.34 -14.19 -4.89
N SER A 303 24.10 -12.88 -4.75
CA SER A 303 23.96 -12.23 -3.45
C SER A 303 22.73 -12.76 -2.69
N VAL A 304 21.58 -12.90 -3.36
CA VAL A 304 20.35 -13.47 -2.77
C VAL A 304 20.53 -14.93 -2.41
N LEU A 305 21.13 -15.75 -3.30
CA LEU A 305 21.40 -17.17 -3.01
C LEU A 305 22.36 -17.34 -1.83
N LYS A 306 23.35 -16.45 -1.67
CA LYS A 306 24.25 -16.44 -0.51
C LYS A 306 23.47 -16.14 0.78
N ALA A 307 22.55 -15.17 0.74
CA ALA A 307 21.69 -14.86 1.89
C ALA A 307 20.78 -16.05 2.24
N LEU A 308 20.15 -16.68 1.24
CA LEU A 308 19.29 -17.86 1.45
C LEU A 308 20.02 -19.09 2.01
N LYS A 309 21.31 -19.28 1.72
CA LYS A 309 22.10 -20.40 2.27
C LYS A 309 22.40 -20.27 3.76
N ARG A 310 22.23 -19.09 4.34
CA ARG A 310 22.47 -18.83 5.77
C ARG A 310 21.21 -18.97 6.63
N ARG A 311 20.07 -19.14 5.99
CA ARG A 311 18.73 -19.31 6.57
C ARG A 311 18.34 -20.78 6.59
#